data_076a10e3c3cf35334e175a6d3f9aa912
#
_entry.id   076a10e3c3cf35334e175a6d3f9aa912
#
_cell.length_a   1.000
_cell.length_b   1.000
_cell.length_c   1.000
_cell.angle_alpha   90.00
_cell.angle_beta   90.00
_cell.angle_gamma   90.00
#
_symmetry.space_group_name_H-M   'P 1'
#
loop_
_entity.id
_entity.type
_entity.pdbx_description
1 polymer ?
#
loop_
_entity_poly.entity_id
_entity_poly.type
_entity_poly.pdbx_seq_one_letter_code
_entity_poly.pdbx_strand_id
1 'polypeptide(L)'
;MTTTLSARPESAESLALLASRRFGPFFATQFLSAFNDSAFKNALVLMIAYRVDRTAALSAQLLIPLAGGLFTLPFFLGSATAGQFADETDKARLVRLIKLSEIPVMLAAAAGVLAGSTVTLLALLFVMGVEAAFFGPVKYAILPDILASDELVLGNAWVEAGTFLAILLGTIAGMLIAAPYGTVLVAVLIVAVALAAWATSLLIPATGAAAAHHRMRWNLIAATAEILSEAARERLPFRAMLGISWFWLAGATYLSQFPAYVRFTLGAREAVVTLFLVVFSVGIALGSLACSRLLRGQLSLRPVPWGAFGIALFSSDLWLASARPAAGAALAGLLPFLAAPAHWRILADLLGISLSGGLFIVPLYTLLQAASARERRARIVGANNVVNAGAMVLSALATMALLAAGVSVAELFLITGLASLVVAALFRLALPGFPVGLPPAEGK
;
A
#
# COMPACT_ATOMS: atom_id res chain seq x y z
N MET A 1 36.01 -30.35 16.66
CA MET A 1 35.06 -29.56 17.48
C MET A 1 34.20 -28.75 16.54
N THR A 2 33.09 -29.30 16.10
CA THR A 2 32.09 -28.66 15.26
C THR A 2 31.15 -27.90 16.17
N THR A 3 31.34 -26.59 16.28
CA THR A 3 30.41 -25.68 16.94
C THR A 3 29.10 -25.66 16.17
N THR A 4 28.10 -26.40 16.62
CA THR A 4 26.72 -26.24 16.19
C THR A 4 26.26 -24.84 16.60
N LEU A 5 26.29 -23.88 15.68
CA LEU A 5 25.55 -22.64 15.82
C LEU A 5 24.08 -23.01 15.99
N SER A 6 23.55 -22.85 17.19
CA SER A 6 22.12 -22.99 17.47
C SER A 6 21.39 -21.96 16.61
N ALA A 7 20.67 -22.43 15.59
CA ALA A 7 19.78 -21.59 14.79
C ALA A 7 18.82 -20.90 15.77
N ARG A 8 18.85 -19.57 15.83
CA ARG A 8 17.88 -18.80 16.60
C ARG A 8 16.49 -19.11 16.03
N PRO A 9 15.44 -19.22 16.85
CA PRO A 9 14.10 -19.42 16.34
C PRO A 9 13.75 -18.26 15.37
N GLU A 10 13.20 -18.58 14.20
CA GLU A 10 12.89 -17.63 13.10
C GLU A 10 12.06 -16.42 13.57
N SER A 11 11.23 -16.59 14.60
CA SER A 11 10.51 -15.49 15.24
C SER A 11 11.42 -14.49 15.94
N ALA A 12 12.52 -14.97 16.55
CA ALA A 12 13.50 -14.11 17.21
C ALA A 12 14.33 -13.30 16.18
N GLU A 13 14.66 -13.90 15.03
CA GLU A 13 15.36 -13.20 13.94
C GLU A 13 14.46 -12.12 13.31
N SER A 14 13.17 -12.41 13.14
CA SER A 14 12.19 -11.47 12.59
C SER A 14 12.03 -10.22 13.49
N LEU A 15 11.92 -10.40 14.80
CA LEU A 15 11.84 -9.29 15.76
C LEU A 15 13.20 -8.58 15.92
N ALA A 16 14.32 -9.31 15.83
CA ALA A 16 15.66 -8.73 15.89
C ALA A 16 15.91 -7.75 14.75
N LEU A 17 15.38 -8.02 13.55
CA LEU A 17 15.49 -7.09 12.43
C LEU A 17 14.76 -5.78 12.72
N LEU A 18 13.51 -5.83 13.24
CA LEU A 18 12.75 -4.64 13.65
C LEU A 18 13.45 -3.84 14.74
N ALA A 19 14.11 -4.51 15.68
CA ALA A 19 14.85 -3.87 16.77
C ALA A 19 16.24 -3.36 16.34
N SER A 20 16.68 -3.69 15.12
CA SER A 20 18.01 -3.30 14.63
C SER A 20 18.10 -1.79 14.35
N ARG A 21 19.27 -1.18 14.64
CA ARG A 21 19.52 0.25 14.39
C ARG A 21 19.49 0.62 12.91
N ARG A 22 19.67 -0.33 12.00
CA ARG A 22 19.67 -0.09 10.56
C ARG A 22 18.27 -0.11 9.95
N PHE A 23 17.34 -0.96 10.44
CA PHE A 23 16.01 -1.13 9.86
C PHE A 23 14.89 -0.53 10.73
N GLY A 24 14.96 -0.67 12.06
CA GLY A 24 13.90 -0.19 12.98
C GLY A 24 13.50 1.26 12.80
N PRO A 25 14.44 2.22 12.75
CA PRO A 25 14.12 3.63 12.52
C PRO A 25 13.42 3.88 11.18
N PHE A 26 13.87 3.22 10.11
CA PHE A 26 13.24 3.31 8.80
C PHE A 26 11.82 2.73 8.83
N PHE A 27 11.64 1.54 9.43
CA PHE A 27 10.33 0.91 9.58
C PHE A 27 9.36 1.81 10.35
N ALA A 28 9.79 2.38 11.48
CA ALA A 28 8.98 3.30 12.27
C ALA A 28 8.59 4.53 11.45
N THR A 29 9.53 5.14 10.71
CA THR A 29 9.29 6.31 9.87
C THR A 29 8.25 6.01 8.78
N GLN A 30 8.38 4.90 8.05
CA GLN A 30 7.43 4.54 6.99
C GLN A 30 6.05 4.16 7.55
N PHE A 31 6.00 3.51 8.71
CA PHE A 31 4.75 3.17 9.39
C PHE A 31 3.99 4.43 9.81
N LEU A 32 4.67 5.35 10.52
CA LEU A 32 4.09 6.62 10.95
C LEU A 32 3.64 7.48 9.78
N SER A 33 4.40 7.48 8.66
CA SER A 33 4.02 8.17 7.44
C SER A 33 2.71 7.63 6.86
N ALA A 34 2.61 6.31 6.63
CA ALA A 34 1.41 5.68 6.09
C ALA A 34 0.20 5.83 7.03
N PHE A 35 0.44 5.83 8.34
CA PHE A 35 -0.58 6.12 9.35
C PHE A 35 -1.10 7.55 9.22
N ASN A 36 -0.19 8.52 9.14
CA ASN A 36 -0.54 9.95 9.06
C ASN A 36 -1.33 10.28 7.79
N ASP A 37 -0.86 9.78 6.65
CA ASP A 37 -1.54 9.91 5.35
C ASP A 37 -2.98 9.40 5.42
N SER A 38 -3.17 8.23 6.03
CA SER A 38 -4.49 7.61 6.16
C SER A 38 -5.37 8.34 7.17
N ALA A 39 -4.81 8.77 8.31
CA ALA A 39 -5.55 9.51 9.34
C ALA A 39 -6.08 10.84 8.78
N PHE A 40 -5.23 11.63 8.14
CA PHE A 40 -5.61 12.91 7.55
C PHE A 40 -6.63 12.74 6.41
N LYS A 41 -6.36 11.84 5.46
CA LYS A 41 -7.26 11.58 4.33
C LYS A 41 -8.66 11.16 4.81
N ASN A 42 -8.76 10.23 5.76
CA ASN A 42 -10.06 9.77 6.25
C ASN A 42 -10.78 10.82 7.11
N ALA A 43 -10.05 11.60 7.92
CA ALA A 43 -10.63 12.73 8.63
C ALA A 43 -11.23 13.76 7.65
N LEU A 44 -10.51 14.10 6.58
CA LEU A 44 -11.01 15.01 5.53
C LEU A 44 -12.26 14.45 4.83
N VAL A 45 -12.24 13.15 4.45
CA VAL A 45 -13.40 12.51 3.81
C VAL A 45 -14.64 12.58 4.72
N LEU A 46 -14.49 12.33 6.02
CA LEU A 46 -15.59 12.46 6.98
C LEU A 46 -16.04 13.90 7.17
N MET A 47 -15.10 14.86 7.21
CA MET A 47 -15.48 16.29 7.27
C MET A 47 -16.30 16.70 6.04
N ILE A 48 -15.91 16.27 4.85
CA ILE A 48 -16.68 16.52 3.61
C ILE A 48 -18.06 15.86 3.72
N ALA A 49 -18.14 14.62 4.15
CA ALA A 49 -19.40 13.87 4.22
C ALA A 49 -20.42 14.47 5.19
N TYR A 50 -19.95 15.01 6.34
CA TYR A 50 -20.84 15.46 7.42
C TYR A 50 -20.97 16.98 7.58
N ARG A 51 -20.03 17.78 7.08
CA ARG A 51 -19.99 19.22 7.28
C ARG A 51 -20.17 20.07 6.02
N VAL A 52 -20.02 19.47 4.82
CA VAL A 52 -20.26 20.22 3.59
C VAL A 52 -21.78 20.43 3.47
N ASP A 53 -22.15 21.72 3.49
CA ASP A 53 -23.53 22.14 3.33
C ASP A 53 -24.05 21.67 1.97
N ARG A 54 -25.31 21.22 1.92
CA ARG A 54 -25.98 20.78 0.66
C ARG A 54 -26.13 21.91 -0.34
N THR A 55 -25.95 23.16 0.09
CA THR A 55 -25.95 24.37 -0.76
C THR A 55 -24.57 24.74 -1.29
N ALA A 56 -23.49 24.00 -0.93
CA ALA A 56 -22.15 24.24 -1.43
C ALA A 56 -22.09 24.02 -2.94
N ALA A 57 -21.24 24.81 -3.63
CA ALA A 57 -21.07 24.74 -5.08
C ALA A 57 -20.66 23.36 -5.61
N LEU A 58 -20.03 22.54 -4.75
CA LEU A 58 -19.69 21.13 -5.02
C LEU A 58 -20.28 20.24 -3.93
N SER A 59 -21.06 19.24 -4.35
CA SER A 59 -21.62 18.25 -3.43
C SER A 59 -20.54 17.33 -2.85
N ALA A 60 -20.80 16.74 -1.67
CA ALA A 60 -19.90 15.73 -1.06
C ALA A 60 -19.64 14.56 -2.00
N GLN A 61 -20.58 14.21 -2.87
CA GLN A 61 -20.46 13.15 -3.89
C GLN A 61 -19.38 13.43 -4.92
N LEU A 62 -19.08 14.71 -5.22
CA LEU A 62 -17.99 15.11 -6.11
C LEU A 62 -16.68 15.35 -5.35
N LEU A 63 -16.75 15.89 -4.12
CA LEU A 63 -15.56 16.24 -3.34
C LEU A 63 -14.80 15.01 -2.83
N ILE A 64 -15.49 13.89 -2.49
CA ILE A 64 -14.84 12.67 -2.01
C ILE A 64 -13.98 12.00 -3.10
N PRO A 65 -14.48 11.75 -4.33
CA PRO A 65 -13.64 11.27 -5.43
C PRO A 65 -12.53 12.26 -5.82
N LEU A 66 -12.83 13.57 -5.79
CA LEU A 66 -11.83 14.62 -6.04
C LEU A 66 -10.67 14.53 -5.03
N ALA A 67 -10.96 14.33 -3.74
CA ALA A 67 -9.93 14.15 -2.72
C ALA A 67 -9.02 12.95 -3.04
N GLY A 68 -9.60 11.81 -3.45
CA GLY A 68 -8.84 10.65 -3.90
C GLY A 68 -7.96 10.95 -5.11
N GLY A 69 -8.50 11.66 -6.10
CA GLY A 69 -7.78 12.09 -7.30
C GLY A 69 -6.64 13.05 -6.99
N LEU A 70 -6.88 14.06 -6.13
CA LEU A 70 -5.86 15.04 -5.72
C LEU A 70 -4.67 14.37 -4.99
N PHE A 71 -4.92 13.36 -4.17
CA PHE A 71 -3.86 12.61 -3.52
C PHE A 71 -3.06 11.74 -4.50
N THR A 72 -3.74 11.16 -5.51
CA THR A 72 -3.11 10.21 -6.46
C THR A 72 -2.40 10.92 -7.62
N LEU A 73 -2.89 12.08 -8.05
CA LEU A 73 -2.35 12.82 -9.19
C LEU A 73 -0.83 13.08 -9.11
N PRO A 74 -0.26 13.48 -7.96
CA PRO A 74 1.17 13.67 -7.82
C PRO A 74 2.03 12.42 -8.12
N PHE A 75 1.50 11.22 -7.93
CA PHE A 75 2.23 10.00 -8.25
C PHE A 75 2.47 9.86 -9.76
N PHE A 76 1.53 10.29 -10.59
CA PHE A 76 1.74 10.36 -12.04
C PHE A 76 2.76 11.40 -12.44
N LEU A 77 2.69 12.57 -11.80
CA LEU A 77 3.48 13.73 -12.19
C LEU A 77 4.88 13.70 -11.59
N GLY A 78 5.02 13.27 -10.33
CA GLY A 78 6.20 13.46 -9.52
C GLY A 78 7.09 12.23 -9.31
N SER A 79 6.55 10.99 -9.38
CA SER A 79 7.33 9.80 -9.00
C SER A 79 8.56 9.55 -9.88
N ALA A 80 8.51 9.93 -11.15
CA ALA A 80 9.65 9.85 -12.06
C ALA A 80 10.80 10.75 -11.62
N THR A 81 10.51 12.03 -11.38
CA THR A 81 11.47 13.02 -10.90
C THR A 81 11.97 12.67 -9.50
N ALA A 82 11.06 12.19 -8.63
CA ALA A 82 11.42 11.73 -7.29
C ALA A 82 12.41 10.56 -7.34
N GLY A 83 12.22 9.61 -8.26
CA GLY A 83 13.14 8.49 -8.47
C GLY A 83 14.54 8.95 -8.92
N GLN A 84 14.61 9.91 -9.87
CA GLN A 84 15.87 10.49 -10.29
C GLN A 84 16.60 11.17 -9.12
N PHE A 85 15.87 11.98 -8.36
CA PHE A 85 16.42 12.68 -7.20
C PHE A 85 16.90 11.71 -6.10
N ALA A 86 16.22 10.60 -5.92
CA ALA A 86 16.58 9.58 -4.94
C ALA A 86 17.82 8.76 -5.32
N ASP A 87 18.11 8.58 -6.62
CA ASP A 87 19.34 7.92 -7.07
C ASP A 87 20.57 8.83 -6.92
N GLU A 88 20.41 10.15 -7.06
CA GLU A 88 21.49 11.14 -6.96
C GLU A 88 21.79 11.61 -5.53
N THR A 89 20.89 11.33 -4.59
CA THR A 89 20.97 11.83 -3.21
C THR A 89 21.12 10.67 -2.22
N ASP A 90 21.75 10.92 -1.07
CA ASP A 90 21.66 10.00 0.07
C ASP A 90 20.20 9.81 0.47
N LYS A 91 19.71 8.58 0.37
CA LYS A 91 18.29 8.26 0.60
C LYS A 91 17.85 8.55 2.02
N ALA A 92 18.72 8.33 3.02
CA ALA A 92 18.41 8.65 4.41
C ALA A 92 18.27 10.17 4.60
N ARG A 93 19.13 10.97 3.94
CA ARG A 93 19.00 12.43 3.94
C ARG A 93 17.71 12.87 3.27
N LEU A 94 17.35 12.27 2.16
CA LEU A 94 16.12 12.58 1.43
C LEU A 94 14.88 12.26 2.27
N VAL A 95 14.85 11.11 2.95
CA VAL A 95 13.77 10.77 3.90
C VAL A 95 13.63 11.84 4.99
N ARG A 96 14.75 12.27 5.59
CA ARG A 96 14.74 13.33 6.63
C ARG A 96 14.17 14.64 6.12
N LEU A 97 14.53 15.05 4.90
CA LEU A 97 14.02 16.28 4.29
C LEU A 97 12.52 16.19 3.99
N ILE A 98 12.05 15.07 3.44
CA ILE A 98 10.63 14.83 3.18
C ILE A 98 9.84 14.85 4.51
N LYS A 99 10.34 14.17 5.55
CA LYS A 99 9.65 14.18 6.85
C LYS A 99 9.73 15.50 7.58
N LEU A 100 10.75 16.30 7.36
CA LEU A 100 10.82 17.67 7.86
C LEU A 100 9.79 18.58 7.14
N SER A 101 9.62 18.44 5.82
CA SER A 101 8.62 19.21 5.06
C SER A 101 7.18 18.82 5.40
N GLU A 102 6.94 17.60 5.88
CA GLU A 102 5.62 17.15 6.34
C GLU A 102 5.12 17.93 7.58
N ILE A 103 6.02 18.40 8.46
CA ILE A 103 5.65 19.12 9.68
C ILE A 103 4.84 20.40 9.40
N PRO A 104 5.32 21.37 8.58
CA PRO A 104 4.53 22.55 8.27
C PRO A 104 3.23 22.23 7.52
N VAL A 105 3.21 21.17 6.69
CA VAL A 105 1.99 20.70 6.02
C VAL A 105 0.97 20.21 7.04
N MET A 106 1.39 19.41 8.03
CA MET A 106 0.50 18.91 9.08
C MET A 106 0.06 20.03 10.06
N LEU A 107 0.89 21.02 10.32
CA LEU A 107 0.49 22.19 11.09
C LEU A 107 -0.60 23.00 10.35
N ALA A 108 -0.42 23.22 9.05
CA ALA A 108 -1.45 23.86 8.22
C ALA A 108 -2.73 23.01 8.12
N ALA A 109 -2.58 21.68 8.03
CA ALA A 109 -3.70 20.74 8.03
C ALA A 109 -4.47 20.76 9.36
N ALA A 110 -3.76 20.81 10.49
CA ALA A 110 -4.37 20.96 11.81
C ALA A 110 -5.17 22.28 11.92
N ALA A 111 -4.60 23.38 11.46
CA ALA A 111 -5.31 24.66 11.40
C ALA A 111 -6.54 24.60 10.49
N GLY A 112 -6.43 23.95 9.32
CA GLY A 112 -7.54 23.71 8.39
C GLY A 112 -8.65 22.85 8.99
N VAL A 113 -8.30 21.81 9.76
CA VAL A 113 -9.25 20.96 10.50
C VAL A 113 -9.99 21.76 11.56
N LEU A 114 -9.28 22.56 12.35
CA LEU A 114 -9.87 23.40 13.38
C LEU A 114 -10.77 24.50 12.80
N ALA A 115 -10.35 25.10 11.67
CA ALA A 115 -11.14 26.10 10.95
C ALA A 115 -12.30 25.53 10.15
N GLY A 116 -12.35 24.20 9.94
CA GLY A 116 -13.37 23.54 9.11
C GLY A 116 -13.24 23.86 7.61
N SER A 117 -12.07 24.27 7.11
CA SER A 117 -11.86 24.73 5.73
C SER A 117 -11.58 23.57 4.79
N THR A 118 -12.62 23.06 4.11
CA THR A 118 -12.49 21.96 3.14
C THR A 118 -11.55 22.31 2.00
N VAL A 119 -11.56 23.54 1.49
CA VAL A 119 -10.68 23.97 0.39
C VAL A 119 -9.21 23.89 0.79
N THR A 120 -8.86 24.41 1.97
CA THR A 120 -7.50 24.33 2.51
C THR A 120 -7.05 22.86 2.66
N LEU A 121 -7.93 22.01 3.20
CA LEU A 121 -7.62 20.61 3.41
C LEU A 121 -7.44 19.83 2.10
N LEU A 122 -8.23 20.13 1.06
CA LEU A 122 -8.04 19.55 -0.28
C LEU A 122 -6.72 19.98 -0.92
N ALA A 123 -6.34 21.26 -0.78
CA ALA A 123 -5.05 21.75 -1.25
C ALA A 123 -3.88 21.04 -0.54
N LEU A 124 -3.97 20.90 0.79
CA LEU A 124 -2.96 20.22 1.60
C LEU A 124 -2.92 18.72 1.32
N LEU A 125 -4.05 18.09 0.98
CA LEU A 125 -4.08 16.70 0.55
C LEU A 125 -3.29 16.48 -0.76
N PHE A 126 -3.35 17.45 -1.71
CA PHE A 126 -2.50 17.42 -2.89
C PHE A 126 -1.02 17.54 -2.53
N VAL A 127 -0.65 18.45 -1.62
CA VAL A 127 0.74 18.60 -1.14
C VAL A 127 1.24 17.32 -0.48
N MET A 128 0.41 16.68 0.36
CA MET A 128 0.71 15.36 0.91
C MET A 128 0.92 14.30 -0.18
N GLY A 129 0.09 14.32 -1.22
CA GLY A 129 0.28 13.46 -2.38
C GLY A 129 1.64 13.66 -3.06
N VAL A 130 2.13 14.91 -3.14
CA VAL A 130 3.49 15.22 -3.62
C VAL A 130 4.55 14.60 -2.70
N GLU A 131 4.44 14.79 -1.40
CA GLU A 131 5.38 14.19 -0.43
C GLU A 131 5.38 12.66 -0.51
N ALA A 132 4.22 12.03 -0.60
CA ALA A 132 4.07 10.59 -0.76
C ALA A 132 4.66 10.09 -2.10
N ALA A 133 4.53 10.86 -3.19
CA ALA A 133 5.13 10.55 -4.49
C ALA A 133 6.66 10.62 -4.45
N PHE A 134 7.25 11.50 -3.64
CA PHE A 134 8.68 11.54 -3.40
C PHE A 134 9.16 10.46 -2.43
N PHE A 135 8.39 10.16 -1.39
CA PHE A 135 8.74 9.13 -0.41
C PHE A 135 8.66 7.71 -0.99
N GLY A 136 7.70 7.43 -1.87
CA GLY A 136 7.45 6.11 -2.45
C GLY A 136 8.68 5.45 -3.10
N PRO A 137 9.38 6.09 -4.05
CA PRO A 137 10.60 5.56 -4.66
C PRO A 137 11.70 5.29 -3.63
N VAL A 138 11.88 6.20 -2.65
CA VAL A 138 12.89 6.06 -1.61
C VAL A 138 12.57 4.89 -0.69
N LYS A 139 11.31 4.72 -0.31
CA LYS A 139 10.83 3.69 0.63
C LYS A 139 11.28 2.28 0.24
N TYR A 140 11.21 1.93 -1.03
CA TYR A 140 11.60 0.61 -1.51
C TYR A 140 13.06 0.55 -1.98
N ALA A 141 13.60 1.64 -2.53
CA ALA A 141 14.96 1.67 -3.03
C ALA A 141 16.02 1.69 -1.91
N ILE A 142 15.68 2.13 -0.70
CA ILE A 142 16.60 2.18 0.44
C ILE A 142 16.85 0.78 1.05
N LEU A 143 15.89 -0.16 0.93
CA LEU A 143 15.97 -1.46 1.60
C LEU A 143 17.25 -2.23 1.26
N PRO A 144 17.66 -2.39 -0.02
CA PRO A 144 18.91 -3.07 -0.34
C PRO A 144 20.18 -2.31 0.06
N ASP A 145 20.06 -1.05 0.48
CA ASP A 145 21.21 -0.27 0.98
C ASP A 145 21.41 -0.44 2.50
N ILE A 146 20.35 -0.84 3.24
CA ILE A 146 20.37 -1.00 4.71
C ILE A 146 20.21 -2.45 5.16
N LEU A 147 19.86 -3.38 4.27
CA LEU A 147 19.64 -4.79 4.54
C LEU A 147 20.60 -5.68 3.75
N ALA A 148 20.97 -6.81 4.31
CA ALA A 148 21.67 -7.86 3.58
C ALA A 148 20.72 -8.56 2.58
N SER A 149 21.29 -9.24 1.58
CA SER A 149 20.49 -9.86 0.50
C SER A 149 19.51 -10.92 1.00
N ASP A 150 19.88 -11.66 2.03
CA ASP A 150 19.05 -12.68 2.71
C ASP A 150 17.97 -12.07 3.62
N GLU A 151 18.11 -10.80 4.02
CA GLU A 151 17.14 -10.07 4.82
C GLU A 151 16.08 -9.32 3.97
N LEU A 152 16.31 -9.15 2.67
CA LEU A 152 15.42 -8.35 1.81
C LEU A 152 13.99 -8.87 1.77
N VAL A 153 13.80 -10.20 1.74
CA VAL A 153 12.46 -10.79 1.76
C VAL A 153 11.73 -10.45 3.05
N LEU A 154 12.42 -10.58 4.19
CA LEU A 154 11.87 -10.26 5.51
C LEU A 154 11.63 -8.75 5.66
N GLY A 155 12.55 -7.92 5.18
CA GLY A 155 12.40 -6.46 5.19
C GLY A 155 11.19 -6.00 4.38
N ASN A 156 10.98 -6.53 3.18
CA ASN A 156 9.78 -6.25 2.37
C ASN A 156 8.50 -6.75 3.05
N ALA A 157 8.53 -7.95 3.66
CA ALA A 157 7.39 -8.49 4.40
C ALA A 157 6.98 -7.56 5.56
N TRP A 158 7.94 -7.03 6.31
CA TRP A 158 7.66 -6.05 7.36
C TRP A 158 7.14 -4.72 6.81
N VAL A 159 7.71 -4.23 5.71
CA VAL A 159 7.26 -2.97 5.08
C VAL A 159 5.81 -3.11 4.60
N GLU A 160 5.45 -4.21 3.94
CA GLU A 160 4.07 -4.45 3.51
C GLU A 160 3.12 -4.62 4.71
N ALA A 161 3.46 -5.48 5.66
CA ALA A 161 2.66 -5.68 6.86
C ALA A 161 2.45 -4.37 7.62
N GLY A 162 3.54 -3.61 7.82
CA GLY A 162 3.50 -2.31 8.49
C GLY A 162 2.67 -1.28 7.73
N THR A 163 2.75 -1.26 6.39
CA THR A 163 1.97 -0.32 5.57
C THR A 163 0.47 -0.58 5.72
N PHE A 164 0.01 -1.83 5.59
CA PHE A 164 -1.42 -2.14 5.71
C PHE A 164 -1.96 -1.94 7.12
N LEU A 165 -1.18 -2.30 8.15
CA LEU A 165 -1.54 -2.03 9.54
C LEU A 165 -1.57 -0.52 9.84
N ALA A 166 -0.64 0.25 9.30
CA ALA A 166 -0.61 1.70 9.45
C ALA A 166 -1.80 2.37 8.74
N ILE A 167 -2.15 1.92 7.53
CA ILE A 167 -3.34 2.39 6.80
C ILE A 167 -4.60 2.10 7.62
N LEU A 168 -4.75 0.90 8.17
CA LEU A 168 -5.89 0.52 9.00
C LEU A 168 -5.99 1.42 10.24
N LEU A 169 -4.92 1.49 11.03
CA LEU A 169 -4.90 2.26 12.27
C LEU A 169 -5.08 3.76 12.01
N GLY A 170 -4.47 4.29 10.95
CA GLY A 170 -4.65 5.68 10.52
C GLY A 170 -6.10 5.94 10.07
N THR A 171 -6.72 5.02 9.33
CA THR A 171 -8.14 5.13 8.95
C THR A 171 -9.04 5.19 10.18
N ILE A 172 -8.84 4.30 11.15
CA ILE A 172 -9.60 4.31 12.41
C ILE A 172 -9.34 5.62 13.19
N ALA A 173 -8.09 6.06 13.26
CA ALA A 173 -7.73 7.31 13.93
C ALA A 173 -8.37 8.54 13.25
N GLY A 174 -8.42 8.56 11.91
CA GLY A 174 -9.12 9.63 11.17
C GLY A 174 -10.63 9.70 11.46
N MET A 175 -11.26 8.55 11.75
CA MET A 175 -12.67 8.51 12.12
C MET A 175 -12.96 9.18 13.48
N LEU A 176 -11.96 9.38 14.34
CA LEU A 176 -12.09 10.10 15.60
C LEU A 176 -12.56 11.54 15.41
N ILE A 177 -12.47 12.11 14.20
CA ILE A 177 -12.98 13.45 13.88
C ILE A 177 -14.48 13.60 14.16
N ALA A 178 -15.24 12.50 14.12
CA ALA A 178 -16.66 12.47 14.40
C ALA A 178 -16.99 12.41 15.91
N ALA A 179 -16.00 12.15 16.76
CA ALA A 179 -16.18 12.09 18.21
C ALA A 179 -16.30 13.51 18.84
N PRO A 180 -16.84 13.64 20.07
CA PRO A 180 -16.73 14.87 20.83
C PRO A 180 -15.25 15.29 20.93
N TYR A 181 -14.97 16.59 20.66
CA TYR A 181 -13.60 17.13 20.56
C TYR A 181 -12.71 16.50 19.48
N GLY A 182 -13.26 15.70 18.57
CA GLY A 182 -12.53 14.93 17.56
C GLY A 182 -11.68 15.82 16.63
N THR A 183 -12.11 17.05 16.32
CA THR A 183 -11.31 18.01 15.55
C THR A 183 -9.99 18.36 16.22
N VAL A 184 -10.00 18.64 17.52
CA VAL A 184 -8.78 18.94 18.30
C VAL A 184 -7.92 17.69 18.40
N LEU A 185 -8.54 16.55 18.68
CA LEU A 185 -7.82 15.28 18.81
C LEU A 185 -7.08 14.91 17.51
N VAL A 186 -7.76 14.99 16.36
CA VAL A 186 -7.15 14.70 15.05
C VAL A 186 -6.08 15.73 14.69
N ALA A 187 -6.32 17.03 14.95
CA ALA A 187 -5.33 18.08 14.71
C ALA A 187 -4.03 17.84 15.50
N VAL A 188 -4.13 17.51 16.78
CA VAL A 188 -2.97 17.17 17.62
C VAL A 188 -2.30 15.89 17.15
N LEU A 189 -3.08 14.87 16.81
CA LEU A 189 -2.58 13.56 16.39
C LEU A 189 -1.71 13.66 15.12
N ILE A 190 -2.21 14.31 14.06
CA ILE A 190 -1.48 14.38 12.77
C ILE A 190 -0.15 15.15 12.92
N VAL A 191 -0.11 16.18 13.75
CA VAL A 191 1.13 16.93 14.03
C VAL A 191 2.09 16.10 14.89
N ALA A 192 1.59 15.44 15.94
CA ALA A 192 2.42 14.59 16.81
C ALA A 192 3.04 13.42 16.02
N VAL A 193 2.27 12.82 15.13
CA VAL A 193 2.76 11.71 14.27
C VAL A 193 3.80 12.21 13.27
N ALA A 194 3.60 13.38 12.64
CA ALA A 194 4.60 13.99 11.74
C ALA A 194 5.93 14.27 12.46
N LEU A 195 5.86 14.83 13.68
CA LEU A 195 7.04 15.06 14.52
C LEU A 195 7.74 13.74 14.87
N ALA A 196 6.98 12.70 15.23
CA ALA A 196 7.53 11.37 15.55
C ALA A 196 8.16 10.72 14.31
N ALA A 197 7.53 10.83 13.13
CA ALA A 197 8.08 10.35 11.87
C ALA A 197 9.38 11.05 11.49
N TRP A 198 9.44 12.38 11.67
CA TRP A 198 10.68 13.12 11.49
C TRP A 198 11.76 12.70 12.49
N ALA A 199 11.43 12.61 13.78
CA ALA A 199 12.38 12.21 14.82
C ALA A 199 12.97 10.81 14.55
N THR A 200 12.13 9.83 14.17
CA THR A 200 12.61 8.48 13.81
C THR A 200 13.45 8.51 12.54
N SER A 201 13.17 9.37 11.57
CA SER A 201 13.95 9.51 10.35
C SER A 201 15.40 9.98 10.59
N LEU A 202 15.64 10.75 11.66
CA LEU A 202 16.99 11.20 12.03
C LEU A 202 17.92 10.05 12.42
N LEU A 203 17.35 8.93 12.87
CA LEU A 203 18.06 7.73 13.30
C LEU A 203 18.38 6.76 12.13
N ILE A 204 17.88 7.01 10.92
CA ILE A 204 18.17 6.19 9.75
C ILE A 204 19.65 6.35 9.37
N PRO A 205 20.41 5.23 9.20
CA PRO A 205 21.82 5.32 8.79
C PRO A 205 21.99 5.95 7.41
N ALA A 206 23.09 6.67 7.19
CA ALA A 206 23.42 7.20 5.88
C ALA A 206 23.67 6.06 4.87
N THR A 207 23.13 6.21 3.67
CA THR A 207 23.22 5.19 2.61
C THR A 207 24.16 5.59 1.47
N GLY A 208 24.57 6.86 1.44
CA GLY A 208 25.31 7.45 0.33
C GLY A 208 24.46 7.61 -0.94
N ALA A 209 24.93 8.42 -1.88
CA ALA A 209 24.34 8.53 -3.19
C ALA A 209 24.66 7.29 -4.03
N ALA A 210 23.71 6.80 -4.82
CA ALA A 210 23.92 5.63 -5.69
C ALA A 210 24.51 6.02 -7.05
N ALA A 211 24.16 7.19 -7.57
CA ALA A 211 24.64 7.72 -8.84
C ALA A 211 25.32 9.09 -8.63
N ALA A 212 26.46 9.31 -9.28
CA ALA A 212 27.07 10.63 -9.36
C ALA A 212 26.66 11.28 -10.70
N HIS A 213 25.99 12.43 -10.63
CA HIS A 213 25.77 13.34 -11.75
C HIS A 213 24.99 12.78 -12.95
N HIS A 214 23.71 12.50 -12.76
CA HIS A 214 22.75 12.40 -13.87
C HIS A 214 22.16 13.79 -14.13
N ARG A 215 21.95 14.19 -15.39
CA ARG A 215 21.24 15.44 -15.67
C ARG A 215 19.75 15.27 -15.32
N MET A 216 19.33 15.84 -14.20
CA MET A 216 17.92 15.88 -13.82
C MET A 216 17.04 16.46 -14.93
N ARG A 217 16.01 15.73 -15.30
CA ARG A 217 14.99 16.23 -16.23
C ARG A 217 13.83 16.83 -15.44
N TRP A 218 13.66 18.13 -15.57
CA TRP A 218 12.57 18.88 -14.90
C TRP A 218 11.25 18.80 -15.66
N ASN A 219 11.24 18.35 -16.91
CA ASN A 219 10.01 18.10 -17.67
C ASN A 219 9.40 16.78 -17.17
N LEU A 220 8.35 16.88 -16.33
CA LEU A 220 7.70 15.75 -15.66
C LEU A 220 7.19 14.68 -16.64
N ILE A 221 6.62 15.12 -17.77
CA ILE A 221 6.08 14.19 -18.78
C ILE A 221 7.23 13.45 -19.48
N ALA A 222 8.27 14.18 -19.90
CA ALA A 222 9.44 13.58 -20.55
C ALA A 222 10.20 12.65 -19.57
N ALA A 223 10.36 13.04 -18.31
CA ALA A 223 10.96 12.21 -17.27
C ALA A 223 10.16 10.91 -17.06
N THR A 224 8.83 11.00 -16.98
CA THR A 224 7.96 9.83 -16.84
C THR A 224 8.04 8.90 -18.04
N ALA A 225 8.00 9.42 -19.25
CA ALA A 225 8.13 8.61 -20.47
C ALA A 225 9.49 7.92 -20.56
N GLU A 226 10.57 8.61 -20.18
CA GLU A 226 11.93 8.07 -20.17
C GLU A 226 12.07 6.90 -19.18
N ILE A 227 11.68 7.07 -17.91
CA ILE A 227 11.83 6.00 -16.92
C ILE A 227 10.93 4.80 -17.21
N LEU A 228 9.73 5.01 -17.77
CA LEU A 228 8.88 3.92 -18.21
C LEU A 228 9.52 3.15 -19.38
N SER A 229 10.16 3.86 -20.33
CA SER A 229 10.87 3.23 -21.44
C SER A 229 12.12 2.49 -20.97
N GLU A 230 12.86 3.04 -20.01
CA GLU A 230 14.01 2.35 -19.36
C GLU A 230 13.55 1.08 -18.64
N ALA A 231 12.53 1.19 -17.80
CA ALA A 231 11.97 0.06 -17.06
C ALA A 231 11.48 -1.05 -18.01
N ALA A 232 10.84 -0.70 -19.13
CA ALA A 232 10.35 -1.64 -20.13
C ALA A 232 11.47 -2.43 -20.83
N ARG A 233 12.70 -1.90 -20.89
CA ARG A 233 13.88 -2.60 -21.46
C ARG A 233 14.42 -3.67 -20.52
N GLU A 234 14.20 -3.53 -19.21
CA GLU A 234 14.67 -4.48 -18.20
C GLU A 234 13.58 -5.52 -17.91
N ARG A 235 13.66 -6.67 -18.57
CA ARG A 235 12.61 -7.70 -18.57
C ARG A 235 12.14 -8.13 -17.17
N LEU A 236 13.06 -8.32 -16.22
CA LEU A 236 12.73 -8.82 -14.87
C LEU A 236 12.08 -7.73 -14.01
N PRO A 237 12.67 -6.53 -13.83
CA PRO A 237 12.02 -5.45 -13.11
C PRO A 237 10.65 -5.08 -13.70
N PHE A 238 10.53 -5.02 -15.04
CA PHE A 238 9.27 -4.66 -15.69
C PHE A 238 8.16 -5.67 -15.40
N ARG A 239 8.46 -6.97 -15.41
CA ARG A 239 7.48 -8.01 -15.07
C ARG A 239 7.08 -7.94 -13.60
N ALA A 240 8.05 -7.75 -12.69
CA ALA A 240 7.76 -7.55 -11.28
C ALA A 240 6.82 -6.34 -11.09
N MET A 241 7.10 -5.24 -11.78
CA MET A 241 6.27 -4.03 -11.79
C MET A 241 4.83 -4.32 -12.22
N LEU A 242 4.61 -5.07 -13.31
CA LEU A 242 3.26 -5.44 -13.76
C LEU A 242 2.52 -6.30 -12.73
N GLY A 243 3.21 -7.23 -12.08
CA GLY A 243 2.63 -8.03 -10.99
C GLY A 243 2.28 -7.18 -9.76
N ILE A 244 3.16 -6.27 -9.36
CA ILE A 244 2.91 -5.32 -8.27
C ILE A 244 1.71 -4.43 -8.62
N SER A 245 1.64 -3.93 -9.84
CA SER A 245 0.54 -3.07 -10.29
C SER A 245 -0.79 -3.82 -10.34
N TRP A 246 -0.77 -5.12 -10.69
CA TRP A 246 -1.95 -5.97 -10.57
C TRP A 246 -2.43 -6.09 -9.11
N PHE A 247 -1.52 -6.31 -8.16
CA PHE A 247 -1.87 -6.35 -6.73
C PHE A 247 -2.56 -5.07 -6.27
N TRP A 248 -2.03 -3.91 -6.67
CA TRP A 248 -2.62 -2.61 -6.32
C TRP A 248 -3.97 -2.38 -7.01
N LEU A 249 -4.12 -2.81 -8.27
CA LEU A 249 -5.40 -2.78 -8.99
C LEU A 249 -6.46 -3.62 -8.26
N ALA A 250 -6.13 -4.88 -7.96
CA ALA A 250 -7.05 -5.79 -7.27
C ALA A 250 -7.38 -5.28 -5.86
N GLY A 251 -6.36 -4.85 -5.09
CA GLY A 251 -6.54 -4.25 -3.78
C GLY A 251 -7.45 -3.02 -3.79
N ALA A 252 -7.28 -2.12 -4.76
CA ALA A 252 -8.13 -0.95 -4.94
C ALA A 252 -9.58 -1.35 -5.25
N THR A 253 -9.79 -2.39 -6.07
CA THR A 253 -11.13 -2.93 -6.37
C THR A 253 -11.80 -3.44 -5.09
N TYR A 254 -11.15 -4.31 -4.32
CA TYR A 254 -11.73 -4.85 -3.08
C TYR A 254 -12.02 -3.73 -2.07
N LEU A 255 -11.02 -2.91 -1.74
CA LEU A 255 -11.14 -1.90 -0.69
C LEU A 255 -12.19 -0.83 -1.02
N SER A 256 -12.30 -0.41 -2.29
CA SER A 256 -13.29 0.59 -2.70
C SER A 256 -14.73 0.06 -2.66
N GLN A 257 -14.92 -1.25 -2.81
CA GLN A 257 -16.24 -1.86 -2.87
C GLN A 257 -16.71 -2.48 -1.55
N PHE A 258 -15.88 -2.55 -0.51
CA PHE A 258 -16.31 -3.05 0.80
C PHE A 258 -17.55 -2.32 1.35
N PRO A 259 -17.66 -0.98 1.31
CA PRO A 259 -18.88 -0.31 1.80
C PRO A 259 -20.14 -0.72 1.04
N ALA A 260 -20.05 -0.83 -0.29
CA ALA A 260 -21.17 -1.23 -1.13
C ALA A 260 -21.55 -2.70 -0.89
N TYR A 261 -20.57 -3.59 -0.81
CA TYR A 261 -20.77 -5.01 -0.55
C TYR A 261 -21.42 -5.25 0.82
N VAL A 262 -20.90 -4.62 1.88
CA VAL A 262 -21.44 -4.74 3.23
C VAL A 262 -22.87 -4.21 3.30
N ARG A 263 -23.16 -3.06 2.69
CA ARG A 263 -24.46 -2.43 2.76
C ARG A 263 -25.50 -3.13 1.89
N PHE A 264 -25.19 -3.39 0.62
CA PHE A 264 -26.18 -3.81 -0.38
C PHE A 264 -26.24 -5.33 -0.57
N THR A 265 -25.11 -6.05 -0.34
CA THR A 265 -25.09 -7.52 -0.46
C THR A 265 -25.31 -8.21 0.88
N LEU A 266 -24.71 -7.70 1.97
CA LEU A 266 -24.82 -8.33 3.30
C LEU A 266 -25.89 -7.69 4.20
N GLY A 267 -26.42 -6.52 3.85
CA GLY A 267 -27.41 -5.82 4.68
C GLY A 267 -26.87 -5.44 6.06
N ALA A 268 -25.61 -4.99 6.14
CA ALA A 268 -24.95 -4.66 7.39
C ALA A 268 -24.52 -3.18 7.47
N ARG A 269 -24.22 -2.72 8.69
CA ARG A 269 -23.86 -1.32 9.00
C ARG A 269 -22.35 -1.09 8.84
N GLU A 270 -21.95 0.19 8.89
CA GLU A 270 -20.55 0.66 8.70
C GLU A 270 -19.52 -0.02 9.63
N ALA A 271 -19.93 -0.44 10.84
CA ALA A 271 -19.05 -1.18 11.75
C ALA A 271 -18.55 -2.51 11.15
N VAL A 272 -19.31 -3.14 10.25
CA VAL A 272 -18.90 -4.34 9.52
C VAL A 272 -17.90 -3.99 8.41
N VAL A 273 -17.98 -2.80 7.80
CA VAL A 273 -16.96 -2.32 6.87
C VAL A 273 -15.60 -2.19 7.60
N THR A 274 -15.60 -1.64 8.81
CA THR A 274 -14.40 -1.56 9.64
C THR A 274 -13.83 -2.96 9.95
N LEU A 275 -14.70 -3.94 10.28
CA LEU A 275 -14.29 -5.33 10.46
C LEU A 275 -13.62 -5.89 9.20
N PHE A 276 -14.18 -5.63 8.02
CA PHE A 276 -13.60 -6.06 6.73
C PHE A 276 -12.21 -5.46 6.51
N LEU A 277 -12.04 -4.17 6.78
CA LEU A 277 -10.73 -3.50 6.70
C LEU A 277 -9.72 -4.11 7.67
N VAL A 278 -10.15 -4.46 8.90
CA VAL A 278 -9.32 -5.14 9.89
C VAL A 278 -8.88 -6.51 9.38
N VAL A 279 -9.83 -7.35 8.96
CA VAL A 279 -9.54 -8.71 8.47
C VAL A 279 -8.61 -8.65 7.26
N PHE A 280 -8.87 -7.75 6.32
CA PHE A 280 -8.08 -7.59 5.10
C PHE A 280 -6.65 -7.13 5.41
N SER A 281 -6.47 -6.11 6.24
CA SER A 281 -5.16 -5.58 6.59
C SER A 281 -4.32 -6.57 7.40
N VAL A 282 -4.96 -7.23 8.39
CA VAL A 282 -4.32 -8.29 9.18
C VAL A 282 -3.95 -9.48 8.28
N GLY A 283 -4.82 -9.87 7.35
CA GLY A 283 -4.55 -10.94 6.42
C GLY A 283 -3.35 -10.66 5.52
N ILE A 284 -3.23 -9.45 4.94
CA ILE A 284 -2.04 -9.07 4.17
C ILE A 284 -0.79 -9.10 5.04
N ALA A 285 -0.84 -8.57 6.26
CA ALA A 285 0.29 -8.57 7.18
C ALA A 285 0.74 -10.01 7.50
N LEU A 286 -0.20 -10.89 7.84
CA LEU A 286 0.10 -12.31 8.12
C LEU A 286 0.63 -13.03 6.88
N GLY A 287 0.05 -12.81 5.71
CA GLY A 287 0.49 -13.38 4.43
C GLY A 287 1.89 -12.94 4.04
N SER A 288 2.21 -11.66 4.24
CA SER A 288 3.54 -11.10 3.98
C SER A 288 4.60 -11.74 4.89
N LEU A 289 4.32 -11.83 6.20
CA LEU A 289 5.23 -12.46 7.15
C LEU A 289 5.33 -13.99 6.94
N ALA A 290 4.23 -14.65 6.57
CA ALA A 290 4.25 -16.06 6.21
C ALA A 290 5.11 -16.31 4.95
N CYS A 291 5.05 -15.41 3.97
CA CYS A 291 5.89 -15.47 2.78
C CYS A 291 7.38 -15.44 3.13
N SER A 292 7.80 -14.54 4.02
CA SER A 292 9.21 -14.44 4.42
C SER A 292 9.69 -15.71 5.12
N ARG A 293 8.86 -16.30 5.97
CA ARG A 293 9.16 -17.60 6.62
C ARG A 293 9.26 -18.75 5.61
N LEU A 294 8.35 -18.78 4.64
CA LEU A 294 8.35 -19.80 3.58
C LEU A 294 9.62 -19.73 2.72
N LEU A 295 10.09 -18.53 2.44
CA LEU A 295 11.24 -18.27 1.57
C LEU A 295 12.60 -18.32 2.32
N ARG A 296 12.62 -18.24 3.64
CA ARG A 296 13.84 -18.33 4.47
C ARG A 296 14.99 -17.46 3.96
N GLY A 297 14.71 -16.21 3.66
CA GLY A 297 15.70 -15.26 3.12
C GLY A 297 16.06 -15.45 1.64
N GLN A 298 15.60 -16.52 0.99
CA GLN A 298 15.87 -16.75 -0.43
C GLN A 298 14.88 -16.03 -1.32
N LEU A 299 15.35 -15.29 -2.31
CA LEU A 299 14.48 -14.73 -3.34
C LEU A 299 13.95 -15.86 -4.25
N SER A 300 12.65 -16.10 -4.17
CA SER A 300 11.96 -17.06 -5.02
C SER A 300 10.56 -16.58 -5.38
N LEU A 301 10.15 -16.79 -6.62
CA LEU A 301 8.81 -16.45 -7.11
C LEU A 301 7.79 -17.61 -6.93
N ARG A 302 8.18 -18.70 -6.27
CA ARG A 302 7.28 -19.85 -6.02
C ARG A 302 5.97 -19.48 -5.31
N PRO A 303 5.94 -18.53 -4.33
CA PRO A 303 4.69 -18.16 -3.69
C PRO A 303 3.71 -17.41 -4.60
N VAL A 304 4.19 -16.73 -5.67
CA VAL A 304 3.36 -15.87 -6.52
C VAL A 304 2.18 -16.62 -7.17
N PRO A 305 2.38 -17.78 -7.84
CA PRO A 305 1.25 -18.54 -8.40
C PRO A 305 0.28 -19.04 -7.33
N TRP A 306 0.79 -19.45 -6.15
CA TRP A 306 -0.06 -19.89 -5.04
C TRP A 306 -0.85 -18.74 -4.43
N GLY A 307 -0.25 -17.55 -4.31
CA GLY A 307 -0.95 -16.35 -3.91
C GLY A 307 -2.07 -16.01 -4.88
N ALA A 308 -1.81 -16.02 -6.19
CA ALA A 308 -2.83 -15.77 -7.21
C ALA A 308 -3.95 -16.84 -7.20
N PHE A 309 -3.60 -18.10 -7.03
CA PHE A 309 -4.57 -19.20 -6.89
C PHE A 309 -5.45 -19.02 -5.65
N GLY A 310 -4.86 -18.67 -4.50
CA GLY A 310 -5.61 -18.41 -3.28
C GLY A 310 -6.55 -17.21 -3.41
N ILE A 311 -6.11 -16.10 -4.04
CA ILE A 311 -6.99 -14.97 -4.34
C ILE A 311 -8.19 -15.43 -5.17
N ALA A 312 -7.97 -16.21 -6.23
CA ALA A 312 -9.05 -16.71 -7.09
C ALA A 312 -9.99 -17.67 -6.35
N LEU A 313 -9.43 -18.61 -5.59
CA LEU A 313 -10.19 -19.61 -4.83
C LEU A 313 -11.13 -18.94 -3.82
N PHE A 314 -10.58 -18.09 -2.96
CA PHE A 314 -11.36 -17.44 -1.92
C PHE A 314 -12.31 -16.36 -2.48
N SER A 315 -11.99 -15.72 -3.61
CA SER A 315 -12.94 -14.82 -4.28
C SER A 315 -14.11 -15.58 -4.91
N SER A 316 -13.85 -16.79 -5.43
CA SER A 316 -14.91 -17.65 -5.96
C SER A 316 -15.82 -18.16 -4.85
N ASP A 317 -15.23 -18.55 -3.70
CA ASP A 317 -16.00 -18.97 -2.53
C ASP A 317 -16.80 -17.81 -1.91
N LEU A 318 -16.20 -16.62 -1.84
CA LEU A 318 -16.87 -15.39 -1.41
C LEU A 318 -18.09 -15.07 -2.29
N TRP A 319 -17.97 -15.22 -3.61
CA TRP A 319 -19.08 -15.04 -4.53
C TRP A 319 -20.19 -16.07 -4.28
N LEU A 320 -19.85 -17.35 -4.11
CA LEU A 320 -20.81 -18.42 -3.76
C LEU A 320 -21.49 -18.16 -2.42
N ALA A 321 -20.76 -17.68 -1.42
CA ALA A 321 -21.30 -17.32 -0.12
C ALA A 321 -22.24 -16.11 -0.20
N SER A 322 -22.03 -15.21 -1.16
CA SER A 322 -22.83 -14.01 -1.42
C SER A 322 -24.11 -14.27 -2.22
N ALA A 323 -24.26 -15.43 -2.85
CA ALA A 323 -25.39 -15.75 -3.73
C ALA A 323 -26.77 -15.83 -3.03
N ARG A 324 -26.81 -15.65 -1.72
CA ARG A 324 -28.05 -15.56 -0.93
C ARG A 324 -28.28 -14.11 -0.48
N PRO A 325 -29.05 -13.31 -1.25
CA PRO A 325 -29.34 -11.95 -0.84
C PRO A 325 -30.14 -11.96 0.47
N ALA A 326 -29.71 -11.11 1.42
CA ALA A 326 -30.47 -10.84 2.64
C ALA A 326 -31.75 -10.10 2.27
N ALA A 327 -32.88 -10.80 2.26
CA ALA A 327 -34.18 -10.20 1.97
C ALA A 327 -34.61 -9.28 3.13
N GLY A 328 -34.74 -7.97 2.85
CA GLY A 328 -35.68 -7.08 3.55
C GLY A 328 -35.48 -6.77 5.03
N ALA A 329 -34.41 -7.21 5.68
CA ALA A 329 -34.20 -7.00 7.11
C ALA A 329 -33.51 -5.65 7.41
N ALA A 330 -33.76 -5.10 8.61
CA ALA A 330 -33.00 -3.96 9.12
C ALA A 330 -31.49 -4.25 9.11
N LEU A 331 -30.67 -3.26 8.75
CA LEU A 331 -29.20 -3.41 8.65
C LEU A 331 -28.61 -3.98 9.94
N ALA A 332 -27.92 -5.12 9.84
CA ALA A 332 -27.31 -5.81 10.96
C ALA A 332 -26.15 -5.02 11.55
N GLY A 333 -26.12 -4.83 12.86
CA GLY A 333 -24.96 -4.32 13.56
C GLY A 333 -23.83 -5.36 13.65
N LEU A 334 -22.68 -4.97 14.21
CA LEU A 334 -21.51 -5.82 14.31
C LEU A 334 -21.79 -7.13 15.09
N LEU A 335 -22.42 -7.06 16.25
CA LEU A 335 -22.69 -8.25 17.07
C LEU A 335 -23.69 -9.22 16.40
N PRO A 336 -24.85 -8.79 15.88
CA PRO A 336 -25.71 -9.66 15.08
C PRO A 336 -25.02 -10.26 13.85
N PHE A 337 -24.15 -9.50 13.20
CA PHE A 337 -23.37 -10.00 12.05
C PHE A 337 -22.45 -11.15 12.48
N LEU A 338 -21.68 -10.98 13.56
CA LEU A 338 -20.77 -12.01 14.10
C LEU A 338 -21.51 -13.22 14.70
N ALA A 339 -22.75 -13.06 15.15
CA ALA A 339 -23.56 -14.16 15.68
C ALA A 339 -24.06 -15.13 14.60
N ALA A 340 -24.09 -14.72 13.33
CA ALA A 340 -24.57 -15.55 12.23
C ALA A 340 -23.43 -16.41 11.63
N PRO A 341 -23.49 -17.76 11.73
CA PRO A 341 -22.40 -18.65 11.26
C PRO A 341 -22.04 -18.48 9.77
N ALA A 342 -23.02 -18.12 8.93
CA ALA A 342 -22.81 -17.89 7.50
C ALA A 342 -21.81 -16.76 7.22
N HIS A 343 -21.72 -15.75 8.08
CA HIS A 343 -20.79 -14.63 7.90
C HIS A 343 -19.34 -14.99 8.22
N TRP A 344 -19.09 -16.03 9.02
CA TRP A 344 -17.74 -16.52 9.28
C TRP A 344 -17.05 -17.06 8.03
N ARG A 345 -17.81 -17.69 7.10
CA ARG A 345 -17.31 -18.10 5.80
C ARG A 345 -16.82 -16.88 5.00
N ILE A 346 -17.61 -15.81 4.95
CA ILE A 346 -17.26 -14.56 4.27
C ILE A 346 -15.99 -13.94 4.88
N LEU A 347 -15.86 -13.93 6.21
CA LEU A 347 -14.66 -13.43 6.88
C LEU A 347 -13.44 -14.31 6.63
N ALA A 348 -13.61 -15.63 6.57
CA ALA A 348 -12.54 -16.57 6.22
C ALA A 348 -12.08 -16.39 4.77
N ASP A 349 -13.01 -16.18 3.82
CA ASP A 349 -12.69 -15.90 2.42
C ASP A 349 -11.93 -14.58 2.29
N LEU A 350 -12.38 -13.54 2.98
CA LEU A 350 -11.70 -12.24 3.00
C LEU A 350 -10.28 -12.33 3.57
N LEU A 351 -10.11 -13.10 4.65
CA LEU A 351 -8.80 -13.39 5.24
C LEU A 351 -7.94 -14.20 4.25
N GLY A 352 -8.52 -15.19 3.56
CA GLY A 352 -7.84 -16.00 2.56
C GLY A 352 -7.37 -15.17 1.36
N ILE A 353 -8.22 -14.27 0.83
CA ILE A 353 -7.87 -13.34 -0.26
C ILE A 353 -6.67 -12.48 0.15
N SER A 354 -6.75 -11.85 1.32
CA SER A 354 -5.74 -10.90 1.79
C SER A 354 -4.43 -11.58 2.18
N LEU A 355 -4.47 -12.74 2.85
CA LEU A 355 -3.29 -13.55 3.14
C LEU A 355 -2.57 -13.97 1.84
N SER A 356 -3.35 -14.40 0.85
CA SER A 356 -2.83 -14.76 -0.48
C SER A 356 -2.23 -13.55 -1.20
N GLY A 357 -2.81 -12.36 -1.02
CA GLY A 357 -2.24 -11.09 -1.48
C GLY A 357 -0.86 -10.81 -0.89
N GLY A 358 -0.66 -11.06 0.40
CA GLY A 358 0.64 -10.95 1.06
C GLY A 358 1.69 -11.92 0.49
N LEU A 359 1.29 -13.18 0.24
CA LEU A 359 2.15 -14.16 -0.43
C LEU A 359 2.52 -13.76 -1.86
N PHE A 360 1.63 -13.06 -2.55
CA PHE A 360 1.83 -12.61 -3.92
C PHE A 360 2.78 -11.42 -4.02
N ILE A 361 2.62 -10.40 -3.15
CA ILE A 361 3.29 -9.10 -3.32
C ILE A 361 4.76 -9.08 -2.87
N VAL A 362 5.09 -9.76 -1.76
CA VAL A 362 6.43 -9.70 -1.15
C VAL A 362 7.55 -10.16 -2.09
N PRO A 363 7.44 -11.32 -2.80
CA PRO A 363 8.47 -11.76 -3.73
C PRO A 363 8.65 -10.79 -4.90
N LEU A 364 7.59 -10.12 -5.33
CA LEU A 364 7.61 -9.19 -6.46
C LEU A 364 8.37 -7.90 -6.13
N TYR A 365 8.15 -7.31 -4.95
CA TYR A 365 8.94 -6.16 -4.51
C TYR A 365 10.40 -6.54 -4.30
N THR A 366 10.65 -7.72 -3.71
CA THR A 366 12.03 -8.20 -3.54
C THR A 366 12.72 -8.42 -4.88
N LEU A 367 12.02 -8.98 -5.88
CA LEU A 367 12.54 -9.13 -7.24
C LEU A 367 12.82 -7.78 -7.89
N LEU A 368 11.87 -6.84 -7.80
CA LEU A 368 12.03 -5.49 -8.36
C LEU A 368 13.32 -4.83 -7.84
N GLN A 369 13.56 -4.93 -6.54
CA GLN A 369 14.74 -4.34 -5.89
C GLN A 369 16.03 -5.07 -6.24
N ALA A 370 16.03 -6.41 -6.18
CA ALA A 370 17.22 -7.22 -6.41
C ALA A 370 17.65 -7.23 -7.88
N ALA A 371 16.70 -7.16 -8.82
CA ALA A 371 16.98 -7.14 -10.25
C ALA A 371 17.30 -5.74 -10.80
N SER A 372 17.15 -4.68 -10.00
CA SER A 372 17.45 -3.31 -10.42
C SER A 372 18.85 -2.90 -9.98
N ALA A 373 19.66 -2.38 -10.91
CA ALA A 373 20.99 -1.84 -10.61
C ALA A 373 20.87 -0.69 -9.59
N ARG A 374 21.84 -0.60 -8.67
CA ARG A 374 21.81 0.36 -7.54
C ARG A 374 21.63 1.81 -8.02
N GLU A 375 22.29 2.16 -9.13
CA GLU A 375 22.32 3.52 -9.72
C GLU A 375 20.99 3.94 -10.35
N ARG A 376 20.06 2.98 -10.58
CA ARG A 376 18.76 3.20 -11.26
C ARG A 376 17.58 2.67 -10.46
N ARG A 377 17.83 2.12 -9.29
CA ARG A 377 16.81 1.43 -8.50
C ARG A 377 15.66 2.35 -8.10
N ALA A 378 15.96 3.56 -7.65
CA ALA A 378 14.90 4.48 -7.26
C ALA A 378 14.08 4.97 -8.47
N ARG A 379 14.68 5.12 -9.64
CA ARG A 379 13.96 5.41 -10.89
C ARG A 379 13.04 4.25 -11.29
N ILE A 380 13.49 3.01 -11.20
CA ILE A 380 12.66 1.83 -11.48
C ILE A 380 11.49 1.74 -10.50
N VAL A 381 11.70 2.00 -9.22
CA VAL A 381 10.61 2.08 -8.23
C VAL A 381 9.70 3.27 -8.50
N GLY A 382 10.25 4.40 -8.95
CA GLY A 382 9.45 5.54 -9.42
C GLY A 382 8.54 5.19 -10.59
N ALA A 383 9.07 4.47 -11.60
CA ALA A 383 8.28 3.92 -12.70
C ALA A 383 7.17 2.97 -12.20
N ASN A 384 7.49 2.08 -11.23
CA ASN A 384 6.51 1.21 -10.61
C ASN A 384 5.37 1.99 -9.94
N ASN A 385 5.66 3.10 -9.26
CA ASN A 385 4.61 3.93 -8.64
C ASN A 385 3.71 4.60 -9.70
N VAL A 386 4.27 5.05 -10.83
CA VAL A 386 3.47 5.59 -11.95
C VAL A 386 2.53 4.52 -12.51
N VAL A 387 3.04 3.29 -12.75
CA VAL A 387 2.22 2.19 -13.27
C VAL A 387 1.17 1.75 -12.24
N ASN A 388 1.51 1.71 -10.95
CA ASN A 388 0.55 1.43 -9.87
C ASN A 388 -0.58 2.45 -9.83
N ALA A 389 -0.26 3.75 -9.91
CA ALA A 389 -1.26 4.81 -9.95
C ALA A 389 -2.18 4.65 -11.17
N GLY A 390 -1.61 4.34 -12.36
CA GLY A 390 -2.38 4.00 -13.57
C GLY A 390 -3.29 2.80 -13.38
N ALA A 391 -2.78 1.74 -12.76
CA ALA A 391 -3.54 0.54 -12.47
C ALA A 391 -4.71 0.81 -11.51
N MET A 392 -4.51 1.66 -10.49
CA MET A 392 -5.58 2.05 -9.56
C MET A 392 -6.67 2.90 -10.25
N VAL A 393 -6.29 3.80 -11.15
CA VAL A 393 -7.27 4.54 -11.97
C VAL A 393 -8.02 3.60 -12.91
N LEU A 394 -7.32 2.67 -13.55
CA LEU A 394 -7.94 1.65 -14.40
C LEU A 394 -8.92 0.78 -13.60
N SER A 395 -8.55 0.39 -12.36
CA SER A 395 -9.46 -0.31 -11.44
C SER A 395 -10.76 0.47 -11.21
N ALA A 396 -10.66 1.77 -10.93
CA ALA A 396 -11.83 2.60 -10.68
C ALA A 396 -12.73 2.70 -11.92
N LEU A 397 -12.14 2.93 -13.11
CA LEU A 397 -12.88 3.02 -14.38
C LEU A 397 -13.53 1.67 -14.76
N ALA A 398 -12.78 0.56 -14.61
CA ALA A 398 -13.30 -0.77 -14.91
C ALA A 398 -14.42 -1.17 -13.94
N THR A 399 -14.24 -0.89 -12.64
CA THR A 399 -15.29 -1.09 -11.63
C THR A 399 -16.57 -0.32 -11.98
N MET A 400 -16.44 0.96 -12.31
CA MET A 400 -17.58 1.80 -12.69
C MET A 400 -18.28 1.28 -13.94
N ALA A 401 -17.53 0.88 -14.97
CA ALA A 401 -18.09 0.34 -16.20
C ALA A 401 -18.82 -1.00 -15.98
N LEU A 402 -18.23 -1.91 -15.20
CA LEU A 402 -18.83 -3.21 -14.89
C LEU A 402 -20.10 -3.06 -14.05
N LEU A 403 -20.09 -2.22 -13.03
CA LEU A 403 -21.29 -1.94 -12.22
C LEU A 403 -22.39 -1.27 -13.06
N ALA A 404 -22.03 -0.34 -13.95
CA ALA A 404 -22.99 0.28 -14.89
C ALA A 404 -23.59 -0.75 -15.88
N ALA A 405 -22.83 -1.79 -16.25
CA ALA A 405 -23.31 -2.91 -17.04
C ALA A 405 -24.15 -3.93 -16.27
N GLY A 406 -24.42 -3.68 -14.97
CA GLY A 406 -25.27 -4.55 -14.13
C GLY A 406 -24.53 -5.68 -13.41
N VAL A 407 -23.19 -5.71 -13.46
CA VAL A 407 -22.37 -6.66 -12.68
C VAL A 407 -22.50 -6.33 -11.21
N SER A 408 -22.82 -7.31 -10.38
CA SER A 408 -22.89 -7.15 -8.92
C SER A 408 -21.49 -7.00 -8.30
N VAL A 409 -21.42 -6.46 -7.08
CA VAL A 409 -20.12 -6.35 -6.36
C VAL A 409 -19.51 -7.72 -6.08
N ALA A 410 -20.30 -8.73 -5.80
CA ALA A 410 -19.79 -10.10 -5.60
C ALA A 410 -19.20 -10.69 -6.89
N GLU A 411 -19.83 -10.47 -8.04
CA GLU A 411 -19.29 -10.86 -9.36
C GLU A 411 -18.03 -10.08 -9.71
N LEU A 412 -17.96 -8.80 -9.34
CA LEU A 412 -16.75 -8.00 -9.51
C LEU A 412 -15.56 -8.59 -8.72
N PHE A 413 -15.80 -9.05 -7.49
CA PHE A 413 -14.77 -9.75 -6.70
C PHE A 413 -14.36 -11.08 -7.34
N LEU A 414 -15.31 -11.85 -7.87
CA LEU A 414 -15.04 -13.06 -8.63
C LEU A 414 -14.16 -12.78 -9.87
N ILE A 415 -14.56 -11.82 -10.69
CA ILE A 415 -13.81 -11.41 -11.90
C ILE A 415 -12.38 -11.02 -11.53
N THR A 416 -12.19 -10.20 -10.50
CA THR A 416 -10.88 -9.77 -10.02
C THR A 416 -10.04 -10.96 -9.53
N GLY A 417 -10.65 -11.89 -8.81
CA GLY A 417 -10.01 -13.11 -8.35
C GLY A 417 -9.56 -14.00 -9.50
N LEU A 418 -10.44 -14.30 -10.45
CA LEU A 418 -10.13 -15.14 -11.62
C LEU A 418 -9.09 -14.50 -12.53
N ALA A 419 -9.13 -13.17 -12.71
CA ALA A 419 -8.12 -12.46 -13.48
C ALA A 419 -6.72 -12.56 -12.83
N SER A 420 -6.62 -12.76 -11.51
CA SER A 420 -5.34 -13.02 -10.84
C SER A 420 -4.67 -14.30 -11.33
N LEU A 421 -5.44 -15.35 -11.69
CA LEU A 421 -4.89 -16.57 -12.30
C LEU A 421 -4.31 -16.30 -13.69
N VAL A 422 -4.98 -15.47 -14.49
CA VAL A 422 -4.48 -15.08 -15.81
C VAL A 422 -3.15 -14.36 -15.68
N VAL A 423 -3.07 -13.40 -14.75
CA VAL A 423 -1.82 -12.67 -14.47
C VAL A 423 -0.72 -13.61 -14.01
N ALA A 424 -1.01 -14.55 -13.11
CA ALA A 424 -0.03 -15.55 -12.67
C ALA A 424 0.42 -16.48 -13.78
N ALA A 425 -0.48 -16.90 -14.67
CA ALA A 425 -0.15 -17.72 -15.83
C ALA A 425 0.75 -16.96 -16.81
N LEU A 426 0.43 -15.71 -17.13
CA LEU A 426 1.25 -14.85 -17.97
C LEU A 426 2.64 -14.64 -17.35
N PHE A 427 2.69 -14.46 -16.04
CA PHE A 427 3.95 -14.33 -15.31
C PHE A 427 4.81 -15.58 -15.40
N ARG A 428 4.21 -16.77 -15.26
CA ARG A 428 4.89 -18.06 -15.33
C ARG A 428 5.40 -18.38 -16.75
N LEU A 429 4.59 -18.11 -17.77
CA LEU A 429 4.97 -18.28 -19.18
C LEU A 429 6.09 -17.34 -19.59
N ALA A 430 6.12 -16.16 -19.01
CA ALA A 430 7.12 -15.14 -19.29
C ALA A 430 8.47 -15.39 -18.59
N LEU A 431 8.55 -16.27 -17.58
CA LEU A 431 9.75 -16.61 -16.81
C LEU A 431 10.04 -18.13 -16.83
N PRO A 432 10.15 -18.80 -18.00
CA PRO A 432 10.52 -20.19 -18.05
C PRO A 432 11.96 -20.33 -17.53
N GLY A 433 12.14 -21.09 -16.45
CA GLY A 433 13.46 -21.44 -15.94
C GLY A 433 14.16 -20.41 -15.07
N PHE A 434 13.40 -19.49 -14.41
CA PHE A 434 14.02 -18.63 -13.39
C PHE A 434 14.61 -19.53 -12.29
N PRO A 435 15.96 -19.50 -12.07
CA PRO A 435 16.58 -20.36 -11.09
C PRO A 435 16.00 -20.08 -9.70
N VAL A 436 15.88 -21.10 -8.90
CA VAL A 436 15.26 -21.12 -7.57
C VAL A 436 16.05 -20.32 -6.53
N GLY A 437 17.08 -19.60 -6.93
CA GLY A 437 17.87 -18.65 -6.17
C GLY A 437 18.67 -17.81 -7.14
N LEU A 438 18.70 -16.50 -6.93
CA LEU A 438 19.76 -15.68 -7.52
C LEU A 438 21.09 -16.16 -6.93
N PRO A 439 22.16 -16.25 -7.70
CA PRO A 439 23.50 -16.44 -7.13
C PRO A 439 23.72 -15.33 -6.09
N PRO A 440 24.40 -15.64 -4.96
CA PRO A 440 24.76 -14.60 -4.03
C PRO A 440 25.47 -13.49 -4.81
N ALA A 441 25.08 -12.24 -4.56
CA ALA A 441 25.72 -11.10 -5.18
C ALA A 441 27.21 -11.24 -4.93
N GLU A 442 28.00 -11.43 -6.00
CA GLU A 442 29.46 -11.49 -5.90
C GLU A 442 29.91 -10.22 -5.20
N GLY A 443 30.52 -10.40 -4.03
CA GLY A 443 31.00 -9.32 -3.20
C GLY A 443 31.98 -8.44 -3.97
N LYS A 444 31.73 -7.15 -3.96
CA LYS A 444 32.73 -6.11 -4.11
C LYS A 444 32.67 -5.22 -2.88
#